data_6a7ee8b37b4b73a3752918ff347e5f1f
#
_entry.id   6a7ee8b37b4b73a3752918ff347e5f1f
#
_cell.length_a   1.000
_cell.length_b   1.000
_cell.length_c   1.000
_cell.angle_alpha   90.00
_cell.angle_beta   90.00
_cell.angle_gamma   90.00
#
_symmetry.space_group_name_H-M   'P 1'
#
loop_
_entity.id
_entity.type
_entity.pdbx_description
1 polymer ?
#
loop_
_entity_poly.entity_id
_entity_poly.type
_entity_poly.pdbx_seq_one_letter_code
_entity_poly.pdbx_strand_id
1 'polypeptide(L)'
;MSKKTIGRRTTLGLIGAGLVAAPFIRPSFGQAAWPEQTTVPDALKGSGEVRIATFGGLMQEVQQKAYFEPFEKITGIKVRAFPGSDATKIKAMVDTGNVEWDMAQLSRGSIMNLQKRGDYFEKIDYDIVDPGVEPQYRFEYGLEMLVWAQVLAYRTDAFKGAVPSGWADFWDTKKFPGDRAMFGTNSGGWPEMEFALMAAGVPADKLYPIDVDKALASYGKIKKDVFKWWDTGAVPIQLLTDREVTMTTVWNGRMAALQAAGVPAAINWNQGLLKRDAWGIPKGAKNKVNAMKFAAYSTMAIPQARVCLGIPYGSVNAKSNEYIPAERLAVLPSAPDIKKQLVNYNYDWWIENREAVIPKFNKWLLS
;
A
#
# COMPACT_ATOMS: atom_id res chain seq x y z
N MET A 1 -10.24 -73.39 43.20
CA MET A 1 -8.87 -72.87 42.91
C MET A 1 -9.00 -71.44 42.42
N SER A 2 -8.75 -70.49 43.31
CA SER A 2 -8.98 -69.07 43.11
C SER A 2 -7.69 -68.37 42.71
N LYS A 3 -7.68 -67.62 41.64
CA LYS A 3 -6.57 -66.72 41.30
C LYS A 3 -7.01 -65.30 41.61
N LYS A 4 -6.39 -64.70 42.61
CA LYS A 4 -6.49 -63.27 42.92
C LYS A 4 -5.68 -62.45 41.94
N THR A 5 -6.32 -61.44 41.35
CA THR A 5 -5.67 -60.41 40.53
C THR A 5 -5.53 -59.15 41.37
N ILE A 6 -4.31 -58.68 41.54
CA ILE A 6 -3.97 -57.46 42.28
C ILE A 6 -4.01 -56.29 41.28
N GLY A 7 -4.91 -55.32 41.51
CA GLY A 7 -4.95 -54.07 40.76
C GLY A 7 -3.94 -53.04 41.32
N ARG A 8 -3.06 -52.56 40.46
CA ARG A 8 -2.21 -51.40 40.74
C ARG A 8 -2.93 -50.14 40.28
N ARG A 9 -3.35 -49.31 41.19
CA ARG A 9 -3.76 -47.96 40.93
C ARG A 9 -2.50 -47.09 40.81
N THR A 10 -2.22 -46.58 39.59
CA THR A 10 -1.19 -45.58 39.36
C THR A 10 -1.87 -44.22 39.37
N THR A 11 -1.53 -43.43 40.38
CA THR A 11 -1.96 -42.03 40.52
C THR A 11 -1.12 -41.18 39.57
N LEU A 12 -1.71 -40.68 38.50
CA LEU A 12 -1.09 -39.64 37.69
C LEU A 12 -1.35 -38.28 38.36
N GLY A 13 -0.30 -37.70 38.88
CA GLY A 13 -0.31 -36.29 39.30
C GLY A 13 -0.37 -35.38 38.07
N LEU A 14 -1.43 -34.62 37.93
CA LEU A 14 -1.52 -33.49 37.00
C LEU A 14 -0.60 -32.37 37.53
N ILE A 15 0.54 -32.17 36.86
CA ILE A 15 1.30 -30.93 36.97
C ILE A 15 0.61 -29.94 36.06
N GLY A 16 -0.20 -29.05 36.63
CA GLY A 16 -0.79 -27.91 35.92
C GLY A 16 0.32 -26.90 35.59
N ALA A 17 0.84 -26.94 34.37
CA ALA A 17 1.61 -25.84 33.81
C ALA A 17 0.66 -24.67 33.53
N GLY A 18 0.58 -23.73 34.44
CA GLY A 18 -0.09 -22.45 34.24
C GLY A 18 0.62 -21.69 33.13
N LEU A 19 0.06 -21.73 31.94
CA LEU A 19 0.38 -20.75 30.89
C LEU A 19 -0.05 -19.38 31.40
N VAL A 20 0.92 -18.63 31.95
CA VAL A 20 0.76 -17.19 32.15
C VAL A 20 0.68 -16.59 30.74
N ALA A 21 -0.53 -16.39 30.29
CA ALA A 21 -0.77 -15.55 29.09
C ALA A 21 -0.26 -14.14 29.45
N ALA A 22 0.91 -13.79 28.95
CA ALA A 22 1.38 -12.41 29.00
C ALA A 22 0.28 -11.54 28.35
N PRO A 23 -0.17 -10.46 29.01
CA PRO A 23 -1.14 -9.58 28.39
C PRO A 23 -0.53 -9.05 27.10
N PHE A 24 -1.15 -9.34 25.97
CA PHE A 24 -0.86 -8.67 24.72
C PHE A 24 -1.13 -7.19 24.94
N ILE A 25 -0.08 -6.44 25.28
CA ILE A 25 -0.13 -4.98 25.24
C ILE A 25 -0.21 -4.65 23.75
N ARG A 26 -1.45 -4.53 23.25
CA ARG A 26 -1.68 -3.81 22.01
C ARG A 26 -1.11 -2.42 22.25
N PRO A 27 -0.12 -1.93 21.49
CA PRO A 27 0.17 -0.51 21.50
C PRO A 27 -1.12 0.15 21.00
N SER A 28 -1.95 0.62 21.90
CA SER A 28 -2.97 1.57 21.59
C SER A 28 -2.17 2.84 21.23
N PHE A 29 -1.93 3.07 19.96
CA PHE A 29 -1.95 4.45 19.50
C PHE A 29 -3.28 4.94 20.03
N GLY A 30 -3.25 5.78 21.10
CA GLY A 30 -4.45 6.17 21.82
C GLY A 30 -5.54 6.43 20.78
N GLN A 31 -6.70 5.81 20.92
CA GLN A 31 -7.79 6.01 19.97
C GLN A 31 -8.21 7.47 20.10
N ALA A 32 -7.41 8.36 19.52
CA ALA A 32 -7.85 9.71 19.25
C ALA A 32 -9.15 9.54 18.47
N ALA A 33 -10.22 10.10 18.98
CA ALA A 33 -11.52 10.07 18.30
C ALA A 33 -11.27 10.57 16.87
N TRP A 34 -11.72 9.80 15.89
CA TRP A 34 -11.56 10.23 14.51
C TRP A 34 -12.29 11.55 14.29
N PRO A 35 -11.67 12.55 13.65
CA PRO A 35 -12.30 13.83 13.42
C PRO A 35 -13.60 13.64 12.65
N GLU A 36 -14.64 14.40 12.98
CA GLU A 36 -15.96 14.25 12.35
C GLU A 36 -16.14 15.31 11.25
N GLN A 37 -16.49 14.86 10.05
CA GLN A 37 -16.93 15.74 8.97
C GLN A 37 -18.41 16.06 9.18
N THR A 38 -18.70 17.28 9.60
CA THR A 38 -20.08 17.70 9.97
C THR A 38 -20.82 18.43 8.85
N THR A 39 -20.11 18.95 7.86
CA THR A 39 -20.67 19.69 6.73
C THR A 39 -19.99 19.31 5.42
N VAL A 40 -20.76 19.39 4.32
CA VAL A 40 -20.22 19.27 2.95
C VAL A 40 -20.84 20.35 2.08
N PRO A 41 -20.17 20.78 1.00
CA PRO A 41 -20.80 21.64 -0.02
C PRO A 41 -22.11 21.03 -0.52
N ASP A 42 -23.12 21.86 -0.78
CA ASP A 42 -24.41 21.37 -1.27
C ASP A 42 -24.30 20.61 -2.60
N ALA A 43 -23.31 20.94 -3.42
CA ALA A 43 -22.99 20.22 -4.65
C ALA A 43 -22.71 18.72 -4.43
N LEU A 44 -22.25 18.31 -3.24
CA LEU A 44 -21.98 16.91 -2.91
C LEU A 44 -23.19 16.16 -2.34
N LYS A 45 -24.27 16.85 -1.96
CA LYS A 45 -25.51 16.22 -1.50
C LYS A 45 -26.27 15.59 -2.66
N GLY A 46 -27.06 14.55 -2.37
CA GLY A 46 -27.81 13.84 -3.40
C GLY A 46 -28.65 12.70 -2.85
N SER A 47 -29.01 11.80 -3.74
CA SER A 47 -29.77 10.58 -3.42
C SER A 47 -29.35 9.43 -4.32
N GLY A 48 -29.93 8.25 -4.10
CA GLY A 48 -29.56 7.05 -4.84
C GLY A 48 -28.32 6.37 -4.26
N GLU A 49 -27.51 5.76 -5.11
CA GLU A 49 -26.34 4.99 -4.67
C GLU A 49 -25.08 5.26 -5.54
N VAL A 50 -23.96 4.83 -5.03
CA VAL A 50 -22.70 4.68 -5.76
C VAL A 50 -22.08 3.31 -5.48
N ARG A 51 -21.62 2.62 -6.53
CA ARG A 51 -21.06 1.27 -6.48
C ARG A 51 -19.55 1.34 -6.64
N ILE A 52 -18.82 1.06 -5.54
CA ILE A 52 -17.39 1.32 -5.45
C ILE A 52 -16.62 -0.01 -5.32
N ALA A 53 -15.72 -0.29 -6.25
CA ALA A 53 -14.77 -1.39 -6.12
C ALA A 53 -13.52 -0.93 -5.35
N THR A 54 -13.07 -1.71 -4.39
CA THR A 54 -11.91 -1.46 -3.55
C THR A 54 -10.94 -2.66 -3.57
N PHE A 55 -9.74 -2.51 -3.01
CA PHE A 55 -8.81 -3.63 -2.89
C PHE A 55 -9.24 -4.68 -1.84
N GLY A 56 -10.23 -4.38 -1.00
CA GLY A 56 -10.69 -5.28 0.06
C GLY A 56 -9.80 -5.25 1.32
N GLY A 57 -10.08 -6.19 2.24
CA GLY A 57 -9.34 -6.36 3.49
C GLY A 57 -9.31 -5.11 4.36
N LEU A 58 -8.21 -4.93 5.13
CA LEU A 58 -8.04 -3.80 6.06
C LEU A 58 -8.28 -2.43 5.38
N MET A 59 -7.87 -2.28 4.11
CA MET A 59 -8.09 -1.01 3.41
C MET A 59 -9.58 -0.69 3.26
N GLN A 60 -10.39 -1.67 2.88
CA GLN A 60 -11.83 -1.50 2.76
C GLN A 60 -12.50 -1.26 4.12
N GLU A 61 -12.04 -1.93 5.17
CA GLU A 61 -12.54 -1.71 6.55
C GLU A 61 -12.26 -0.28 7.03
N VAL A 62 -11.07 0.24 6.72
CA VAL A 62 -10.72 1.63 7.01
C VAL A 62 -11.56 2.59 6.18
N GLN A 63 -11.73 2.33 4.88
CA GLN A 63 -12.56 3.15 4.00
C GLN A 63 -14.04 3.15 4.41
N GLN A 64 -14.55 2.02 4.90
CA GLN A 64 -15.92 1.95 5.43
C GLN A 64 -16.14 3.00 6.53
N LYS A 65 -15.25 3.05 7.51
CA LYS A 65 -15.33 3.97 8.64
C LYS A 65 -14.92 5.41 8.31
N ALA A 66 -13.93 5.56 7.41
CA ALA A 66 -13.37 6.87 7.07
C ALA A 66 -14.20 7.62 6.03
N TYR A 67 -14.71 6.89 5.04
CA TYR A 67 -15.35 7.45 3.86
C TYR A 67 -16.82 7.08 3.75
N PHE A 68 -17.18 5.76 3.70
CA PHE A 68 -18.48 5.32 3.24
C PHE A 68 -19.61 5.69 4.21
N GLU A 69 -19.53 5.29 5.46
CA GLU A 69 -20.53 5.62 6.48
C GLU A 69 -20.73 7.14 6.68
N PRO A 70 -19.64 7.94 6.82
CA PRO A 70 -19.82 9.39 6.95
C PRO A 70 -20.38 10.05 5.68
N PHE A 71 -19.97 9.57 4.47
CA PHE A 71 -20.51 10.07 3.22
C PHE A 71 -22.02 9.83 3.10
N GLU A 72 -22.46 8.60 3.38
CA GLU A 72 -23.89 8.28 3.38
C GLU A 72 -24.67 9.17 4.34
N LYS A 73 -24.16 9.33 5.57
CA LYS A 73 -24.81 10.12 6.63
C LYS A 73 -24.98 11.58 6.22
N ILE A 74 -23.98 12.17 5.57
CA ILE A 74 -23.93 13.62 5.34
C ILE A 74 -24.47 14.02 3.97
N THR A 75 -24.40 13.14 2.95
CA THR A 75 -24.83 13.46 1.58
C THR A 75 -26.20 12.88 1.21
N GLY A 76 -26.63 11.80 1.88
CA GLY A 76 -27.84 11.04 1.54
C GLY A 76 -27.63 9.98 0.42
N ILE A 77 -26.43 9.88 -0.15
CA ILE A 77 -26.10 8.92 -1.22
C ILE A 77 -25.59 7.62 -0.58
N LYS A 78 -26.16 6.46 -0.94
CA LYS A 78 -25.77 5.15 -0.43
C LYS A 78 -24.50 4.63 -1.10
N VAL A 79 -23.62 3.95 -0.33
CA VAL A 79 -22.41 3.31 -0.86
C VAL A 79 -22.57 1.80 -0.89
N ARG A 80 -22.29 1.19 -2.05
CA ARG A 80 -22.18 -0.25 -2.22
C ARG A 80 -20.73 -0.61 -2.52
N ALA A 81 -20.01 -1.12 -1.53
CA ALA A 81 -18.60 -1.48 -1.66
C ALA A 81 -18.41 -2.94 -2.11
N PHE A 82 -17.51 -3.15 -3.05
CA PHE A 82 -17.14 -4.46 -3.59
C PHE A 82 -15.63 -4.67 -3.43
N PRO A 83 -15.17 -5.79 -2.86
CA PRO A 83 -13.75 -6.11 -2.82
C PRO A 83 -13.25 -6.58 -4.19
N GLY A 84 -11.94 -6.52 -4.40
CA GLY A 84 -11.27 -7.06 -5.59
C GLY A 84 -11.32 -6.13 -6.80
N SER A 85 -11.06 -4.83 -6.59
CA SER A 85 -10.86 -3.88 -7.71
C SER A 85 -9.73 -4.34 -8.63
N ASP A 86 -10.02 -4.38 -9.93
CA ASP A 86 -9.10 -4.86 -10.97
C ASP A 86 -9.33 -4.13 -12.31
N ALA A 87 -8.23 -3.70 -12.95
CA ALA A 87 -8.29 -2.99 -14.23
C ALA A 87 -8.75 -3.88 -15.40
N THR A 88 -8.46 -5.19 -15.34
CA THR A 88 -8.89 -6.13 -16.38
C THR A 88 -10.40 -6.32 -16.34
N LYS A 89 -10.98 -6.36 -15.13
CA LYS A 89 -12.44 -6.41 -14.98
C LYS A 89 -13.10 -5.13 -15.48
N ILE A 90 -12.52 -3.96 -15.21
CA ILE A 90 -13.03 -2.69 -15.76
C ILE A 90 -13.00 -2.73 -17.29
N LYS A 91 -11.88 -3.17 -17.87
CA LYS A 91 -11.79 -3.34 -19.32
C LYS A 91 -12.94 -4.19 -19.87
N ALA A 92 -13.16 -5.37 -19.29
CA ALA A 92 -14.21 -6.28 -19.72
C ALA A 92 -15.62 -5.67 -19.59
N MET A 93 -15.90 -4.95 -18.50
CA MET A 93 -17.19 -4.29 -18.28
C MET A 93 -17.44 -3.17 -19.31
N VAL A 94 -16.45 -2.37 -19.63
CA VAL A 94 -16.56 -1.28 -20.60
C VAL A 94 -16.68 -1.83 -22.02
N ASP A 95 -15.85 -2.80 -22.38
CA ASP A 95 -15.89 -3.43 -23.73
C ASP A 95 -17.25 -4.10 -24.02
N THR A 96 -17.90 -4.66 -23.01
CA THR A 96 -19.21 -5.32 -23.14
C THR A 96 -20.40 -4.37 -22.94
N GLY A 97 -20.17 -3.13 -22.51
CA GLY A 97 -21.21 -2.19 -22.14
C GLY A 97 -21.97 -2.54 -20.86
N ASN A 98 -21.54 -3.56 -20.11
CA ASN A 98 -22.15 -3.97 -18.85
C ASN A 98 -21.33 -3.46 -17.67
N VAL A 99 -21.35 -2.16 -17.41
CA VAL A 99 -20.61 -1.51 -16.32
C VAL A 99 -21.34 -1.68 -14.99
N GLU A 100 -20.77 -2.51 -14.12
CA GLU A 100 -21.33 -2.82 -12.79
C GLU A 100 -20.83 -1.90 -11.69
N TRP A 101 -19.65 -1.32 -11.83
CA TRP A 101 -19.05 -0.41 -10.87
C TRP A 101 -19.14 1.04 -11.35
N ASP A 102 -19.47 1.95 -10.44
CA ASP A 102 -19.47 3.38 -10.75
C ASP A 102 -18.12 4.02 -10.46
N MET A 103 -17.32 3.39 -9.60
CA MET A 103 -15.97 3.83 -9.23
C MET A 103 -15.09 2.64 -8.84
N ALA A 104 -13.80 2.77 -9.06
CA ALA A 104 -12.82 1.77 -8.64
C ALA A 104 -11.56 2.43 -8.05
N GLN A 105 -11.06 1.84 -6.95
CA GLN A 105 -9.73 2.12 -6.43
C GLN A 105 -8.71 1.35 -7.26
N LEU A 106 -7.76 2.06 -7.85
CA LEU A 106 -6.66 1.49 -8.64
C LEU A 106 -5.36 2.25 -8.36
N SER A 107 -4.23 1.65 -8.69
CA SER A 107 -3.01 2.46 -8.78
C SER A 107 -3.13 3.47 -9.93
N ARG A 108 -2.53 4.66 -9.78
CA ARG A 108 -2.44 5.64 -10.88
C ARG A 108 -1.96 4.99 -12.18
N GLY A 109 -0.92 4.16 -12.08
CA GLY A 109 -0.36 3.47 -13.26
C GLY A 109 -1.35 2.53 -13.94
N SER A 110 -2.23 1.85 -13.19
CA SER A 110 -3.26 0.98 -13.77
C SER A 110 -4.30 1.76 -14.57
N ILE A 111 -4.78 2.89 -14.04
CA ILE A 111 -5.71 3.78 -14.74
C ILE A 111 -5.07 4.29 -16.03
N MET A 112 -3.88 4.89 -15.94
CA MET A 112 -3.19 5.47 -17.11
C MET A 112 -2.86 4.42 -18.16
N ASN A 113 -2.41 3.23 -17.75
CA ASN A 113 -2.08 2.14 -18.67
C ASN A 113 -3.33 1.60 -19.39
N LEU A 114 -4.46 1.51 -18.69
CA LEU A 114 -5.70 1.07 -19.33
C LEU A 114 -6.24 2.16 -20.29
N GLN A 115 -6.22 3.43 -19.86
CA GLN A 115 -6.67 4.56 -20.67
C GLN A 115 -5.83 4.75 -21.95
N LYS A 116 -4.53 4.43 -21.92
CA LYS A 116 -3.69 4.42 -23.14
C LYS A 116 -4.17 3.43 -24.21
N ARG A 117 -4.92 2.39 -23.81
CA ARG A 117 -5.43 1.33 -24.70
C ARG A 117 -6.82 1.61 -25.27
N GLY A 118 -7.51 2.66 -24.78
CA GLY A 118 -8.87 3.03 -25.20
C GLY A 118 -9.54 3.96 -24.20
N ASP A 119 -10.78 4.35 -24.47
CA ASP A 119 -11.58 5.25 -23.62
C ASP A 119 -12.29 4.46 -22.51
N TYR A 120 -11.55 4.14 -21.43
CA TYR A 120 -12.03 3.28 -20.34
C TYR A 120 -12.48 4.02 -19.08
N PHE A 121 -12.12 5.32 -18.94
CA PHE A 121 -12.47 6.11 -17.79
C PHE A 121 -13.10 7.45 -18.16
N GLU A 122 -14.02 7.93 -17.32
CA GLU A 122 -14.55 9.28 -17.39
C GLU A 122 -13.49 10.29 -16.92
N LYS A 123 -13.54 11.51 -17.47
CA LYS A 123 -12.74 12.62 -16.97
C LYS A 123 -13.24 13.07 -15.60
N ILE A 124 -12.32 13.46 -14.74
CA ILE A 124 -12.64 13.97 -13.40
C ILE A 124 -13.07 15.43 -13.48
N ASP A 125 -14.20 15.74 -12.84
CA ASP A 125 -14.65 17.12 -12.62
C ASP A 125 -13.93 17.71 -11.42
N TYR A 126 -12.90 18.50 -11.68
CA TYR A 126 -12.09 19.12 -10.64
C TYR A 126 -12.73 20.38 -10.03
N ASP A 127 -13.81 20.90 -10.58
CA ASP A 127 -14.49 22.10 -10.06
C ASP A 127 -15.15 21.85 -8.71
N ILE A 128 -15.53 20.57 -8.43
CA ILE A 128 -16.13 20.18 -7.15
C ILE A 128 -15.13 19.57 -6.17
N VAL A 129 -13.87 19.36 -6.56
CA VAL A 129 -12.83 18.78 -5.71
C VAL A 129 -12.24 19.82 -4.77
N ASP A 130 -12.02 19.44 -3.50
CA ASP A 130 -11.42 20.30 -2.48
C ASP A 130 -10.11 20.93 -2.98
N PRO A 131 -9.96 22.28 -2.92
CA PRO A 131 -8.75 22.95 -3.39
C PRO A 131 -7.48 22.60 -2.58
N GLY A 132 -7.64 21.98 -1.39
CA GLY A 132 -6.51 21.46 -0.59
C GLY A 132 -5.83 20.23 -1.19
N VAL A 133 -6.45 19.58 -2.20
CA VAL A 133 -5.78 18.52 -2.97
C VAL A 133 -4.68 19.13 -3.83
N GLU A 134 -3.43 18.76 -3.54
CA GLU A 134 -2.27 19.32 -4.22
C GLU A 134 -2.28 18.98 -5.73
N PRO A 135 -1.86 19.91 -6.63
CA PRO A 135 -1.96 19.73 -8.10
C PRO A 135 -1.31 18.46 -8.65
N GLN A 136 -0.18 18.01 -8.05
CA GLN A 136 0.51 16.80 -8.48
C GLN A 136 -0.29 15.52 -8.26
N TYR A 137 -1.37 15.56 -7.48
CA TYR A 137 -2.27 14.44 -7.21
C TYR A 137 -3.50 14.42 -8.12
N ARG A 138 -3.55 15.31 -9.11
CA ARG A 138 -4.63 15.44 -10.09
C ARG A 138 -4.17 14.92 -11.45
N PHE A 139 -5.01 14.17 -12.14
CA PHE A 139 -4.81 13.79 -13.55
C PHE A 139 -6.15 13.56 -14.25
N GLU A 140 -6.19 13.65 -15.55
CA GLU A 140 -7.42 13.79 -16.33
C GLU A 140 -8.48 12.70 -16.05
N TYR A 141 -8.05 11.43 -15.90
CA TYR A 141 -8.92 10.26 -15.79
C TYR A 141 -8.94 9.63 -14.40
N GLY A 142 -8.49 10.34 -13.38
CA GLY A 142 -8.54 9.86 -12.00
C GLY A 142 -8.16 10.93 -11.00
N LEU A 143 -8.62 10.73 -9.78
CA LEU A 143 -8.30 11.56 -8.63
C LEU A 143 -7.51 10.72 -7.63
N GLU A 144 -6.26 11.08 -7.38
CA GLU A 144 -5.46 10.38 -6.38
C GLU A 144 -6.09 10.53 -5.00
N MET A 145 -6.14 9.44 -4.27
CA MET A 145 -6.87 9.36 -3.01
C MET A 145 -6.00 9.04 -1.81
N LEU A 146 -4.79 8.54 -2.06
CA LEU A 146 -3.76 8.29 -1.04
C LEU A 146 -2.38 8.14 -1.69
N VAL A 147 -1.35 8.35 -0.87
CA VAL A 147 0.03 8.04 -1.23
C VAL A 147 0.58 6.96 -0.31
N TRP A 148 1.44 6.11 -0.86
CA TRP A 148 2.15 5.07 -0.11
C TRP A 148 3.59 4.96 -0.63
N ALA A 149 4.43 4.32 0.14
CA ALA A 149 5.82 4.17 -0.24
C ALA A 149 6.22 2.70 -0.30
N GLN A 150 6.95 2.36 -1.36
CA GLN A 150 7.75 1.16 -1.42
C GLN A 150 9.11 1.48 -0.80
N VAL A 151 9.46 0.80 0.28
CA VAL A 151 10.60 1.17 1.11
C VAL A 151 11.45 -0.05 1.47
N LEU A 152 12.66 0.21 1.96
CA LEU A 152 13.49 -0.79 2.61
C LEU A 152 12.98 -1.02 4.03
N ALA A 153 12.72 -2.27 4.39
CA ALA A 153 12.49 -2.68 5.75
C ALA A 153 13.58 -3.67 6.20
N TYR A 154 13.89 -3.63 7.48
CA TYR A 154 14.93 -4.49 8.05
C TYR A 154 14.61 -4.89 9.48
N ARG A 155 15.16 -6.02 9.93
CA ARG A 155 15.12 -6.43 11.31
C ARG A 155 16.15 -5.64 12.13
N THR A 156 15.69 -4.98 13.20
CA THR A 156 16.57 -4.16 14.05
C THR A 156 17.48 -5.00 14.96
N ASP A 157 17.15 -6.27 15.18
CA ASP A 157 17.93 -7.22 15.95
C ASP A 157 18.94 -8.03 15.09
N ALA A 158 18.95 -7.84 13.77
CA ALA A 158 19.84 -8.57 12.87
C ALA A 158 21.26 -7.98 12.82
N PHE A 159 21.42 -6.68 13.08
CA PHE A 159 22.68 -5.98 12.88
C PHE A 159 23.20 -5.35 14.16
N LYS A 160 24.45 -5.63 14.51
CA LYS A 160 25.12 -5.03 15.69
C LYS A 160 25.81 -3.73 15.28
N GLY A 161 25.37 -2.62 15.86
CA GLY A 161 26.07 -1.32 15.74
C GLY A 161 25.97 -0.61 14.40
N ALA A 162 25.26 -1.16 13.40
CA ALA A 162 25.02 -0.52 12.12
C ALA A 162 23.52 -0.59 11.75
N VAL A 163 23.01 0.47 11.16
CA VAL A 163 21.65 0.55 10.63
C VAL A 163 21.73 0.75 9.12
N PRO A 164 21.02 -0.06 8.30
CA PRO A 164 20.99 0.15 6.85
C PRO A 164 20.46 1.54 6.51
N SER A 165 21.20 2.28 5.69
CA SER A 165 20.92 3.70 5.39
C SER A 165 20.34 3.94 4.00
N GLY A 166 20.25 2.91 3.16
CA GLY A 166 19.71 2.99 1.80
C GLY A 166 19.99 1.75 0.98
N TRP A 167 19.81 1.84 -0.33
CA TRP A 167 19.90 0.68 -1.22
C TRP A 167 21.33 0.16 -1.38
N ALA A 168 22.36 0.99 -1.27
CA ALA A 168 23.75 0.51 -1.25
C ALA A 168 24.00 -0.47 -0.09
N ASP A 169 23.47 -0.19 1.10
CA ASP A 169 23.55 -1.09 2.24
C ASP A 169 22.70 -2.35 2.06
N PHE A 170 21.54 -2.26 1.39
CA PHE A 170 20.74 -3.44 1.04
C PHE A 170 21.51 -4.40 0.13
N TRP A 171 22.34 -3.88 -0.78
CA TRP A 171 23.20 -4.65 -1.69
C TRP A 171 24.49 -5.15 -1.04
N ASP A 172 24.95 -4.57 0.08
CA ASP A 172 26.17 -4.97 0.77
C ASP A 172 25.88 -6.11 1.77
N THR A 173 25.88 -7.34 1.26
CA THR A 173 25.64 -8.56 2.06
C THR A 173 26.81 -8.93 2.97
N LYS A 174 27.97 -8.27 2.83
CA LYS A 174 29.13 -8.44 3.74
C LYS A 174 28.97 -7.57 5.00
N LYS A 175 28.60 -6.29 4.81
CA LYS A 175 28.35 -5.35 5.90
C LYS A 175 27.06 -5.67 6.64
N PHE A 176 26.04 -6.07 5.91
CA PHE A 176 24.70 -6.42 6.40
C PHE A 176 24.35 -7.85 5.98
N PRO A 177 24.83 -8.87 6.73
CA PRO A 177 24.63 -10.27 6.36
C PRO A 177 23.17 -10.74 6.46
N GLY A 178 22.85 -11.85 5.81
CA GLY A 178 21.55 -12.50 5.81
C GLY A 178 20.77 -12.30 4.49
N ASP A 179 19.70 -13.04 4.33
CA ASP A 179 18.92 -13.09 3.10
C ASP A 179 18.05 -11.84 2.89
N ARG A 180 17.72 -11.59 1.63
CA ARG A 180 16.86 -10.50 1.16
C ARG A 180 15.55 -11.03 0.60
N ALA A 181 14.52 -10.19 0.59
CA ALA A 181 13.37 -10.40 -0.26
C ALA A 181 13.05 -9.11 -1.04
N MET A 182 12.59 -9.26 -2.26
CA MET A 182 12.29 -8.13 -3.15
C MET A 182 10.96 -8.33 -3.87
N PHE A 183 10.36 -7.24 -4.31
CA PHE A 183 9.12 -7.30 -5.07
C PHE A 183 9.38 -7.90 -6.46
N GLY A 184 8.53 -8.87 -6.83
CA GLY A 184 8.55 -9.53 -8.13
C GLY A 184 7.48 -8.99 -9.09
N THR A 185 7.31 -9.70 -10.21
CA THR A 185 6.39 -9.28 -11.30
C THR A 185 5.22 -10.23 -11.53
N ASN A 186 5.13 -11.35 -10.79
CA ASN A 186 4.14 -12.41 -11.04
C ASN A 186 2.68 -11.94 -10.90
N SER A 187 2.42 -10.98 -10.01
CA SER A 187 1.11 -10.37 -9.81
C SER A 187 0.80 -9.20 -10.75
N GLY A 188 1.56 -9.06 -11.86
CA GLY A 188 1.45 -7.91 -12.76
C GLY A 188 2.11 -6.63 -12.22
N GLY A 189 2.89 -6.76 -11.16
CA GLY A 189 3.72 -5.68 -10.61
C GLY A 189 4.82 -5.26 -11.60
N TRP A 190 5.41 -4.11 -11.33
CA TRP A 190 6.51 -3.57 -12.13
C TRP A 190 7.81 -3.74 -11.33
N PRO A 191 8.89 -4.23 -11.95
CA PRO A 191 10.14 -4.44 -11.24
C PRO A 191 10.70 -3.11 -10.73
N GLU A 192 11.35 -3.17 -9.57
CA GLU A 192 11.87 -1.98 -8.87
C GLU A 192 13.28 -1.62 -9.39
N MET A 193 13.37 -1.29 -10.70
CA MET A 193 14.64 -0.97 -11.37
C MET A 193 15.34 0.22 -10.72
N GLU A 194 14.57 1.16 -10.17
CA GLU A 194 15.05 2.34 -9.46
C GLU A 194 15.96 1.96 -8.29
N PHE A 195 15.56 0.96 -7.51
CA PHE A 195 16.35 0.51 -6.36
C PHE A 195 17.69 -0.08 -6.78
N ALA A 196 17.69 -0.87 -7.85
CA ALA A 196 18.91 -1.43 -8.39
C ALA A 196 19.87 -0.37 -8.95
N LEU A 197 19.33 0.68 -9.57
CA LEU A 197 20.13 1.82 -10.06
C LEU A 197 20.70 2.64 -8.89
N MET A 198 19.89 2.94 -7.86
CA MET A 198 20.36 3.66 -6.68
C MET A 198 21.43 2.87 -5.92
N ALA A 199 21.28 1.55 -5.81
CA ALA A 199 22.29 0.67 -5.26
C ALA A 199 23.61 0.68 -6.10
N ALA A 200 23.50 0.90 -7.41
CA ALA A 200 24.64 1.08 -8.32
C ALA A 200 25.20 2.51 -8.32
N GLY A 201 24.75 3.38 -7.40
CA GLY A 201 25.24 4.74 -7.24
C GLY A 201 24.62 5.78 -8.18
N VAL A 202 23.52 5.46 -8.87
CA VAL A 202 22.80 6.45 -9.68
C VAL A 202 22.04 7.39 -8.76
N PRO A 203 22.23 8.71 -8.84
CA PRO A 203 21.48 9.68 -8.06
C PRO A 203 19.97 9.61 -8.33
N ALA A 204 19.16 9.85 -7.31
CA ALA A 204 17.72 9.74 -7.39
C ALA A 204 17.06 10.67 -8.45
N ASP A 205 17.66 11.83 -8.70
CA ASP A 205 17.24 12.80 -9.72
C ASP A 205 17.68 12.44 -11.14
N LYS A 206 18.49 11.37 -11.31
CA LYS A 206 19.02 10.89 -12.60
C LYS A 206 18.58 9.46 -12.95
N LEU A 207 17.54 8.97 -12.31
CA LEU A 207 17.05 7.60 -12.54
C LEU A 207 16.39 7.42 -13.91
N TYR A 208 15.74 8.45 -14.41
CA TYR A 208 14.99 8.37 -15.67
C TYR A 208 15.66 9.14 -16.82
N PRO A 209 15.67 8.54 -18.01
CA PRO A 209 15.13 7.23 -18.38
C PRO A 209 15.91 6.09 -17.69
N ILE A 210 15.18 5.02 -17.30
CA ILE A 210 15.79 3.85 -16.64
C ILE A 210 16.79 3.17 -17.59
N ASP A 211 18.03 3.04 -17.17
CA ASP A 211 19.01 2.14 -17.78
C ASP A 211 18.76 0.70 -17.31
N VAL A 212 17.97 -0.03 -18.11
CA VAL A 212 17.50 -1.37 -17.76
C VAL A 212 18.68 -2.37 -17.65
N ASP A 213 19.70 -2.25 -18.53
CA ASP A 213 20.84 -3.16 -18.50
C ASP A 213 21.70 -2.93 -17.27
N LYS A 214 21.93 -1.68 -16.89
CA LYS A 214 22.64 -1.33 -15.65
C LYS A 214 21.85 -1.79 -14.42
N ALA A 215 20.53 -1.66 -14.42
CA ALA A 215 19.68 -2.15 -13.32
C ALA A 215 19.78 -3.67 -13.18
N LEU A 216 19.67 -4.43 -14.29
CA LEU A 216 19.81 -5.89 -14.30
C LEU A 216 21.21 -6.35 -13.88
N ALA A 217 22.25 -5.65 -14.32
CA ALA A 217 23.63 -5.91 -13.87
C ALA A 217 23.80 -5.67 -12.37
N SER A 218 23.13 -4.65 -11.81
CA SER A 218 23.10 -4.40 -10.37
C SER A 218 22.37 -5.52 -9.63
N TYR A 219 21.18 -5.92 -10.06
CA TYR A 219 20.46 -7.06 -9.50
C TYR A 219 21.27 -8.35 -9.52
N GLY A 220 22.07 -8.58 -10.59
CA GLY A 220 22.95 -9.75 -10.71
C GLY A 220 23.95 -9.89 -9.56
N LYS A 221 24.32 -8.78 -8.90
CA LYS A 221 25.27 -8.80 -7.78
C LYS A 221 24.68 -9.41 -6.50
N ILE A 222 23.35 -9.33 -6.30
CA ILE A 222 22.68 -9.84 -5.10
C ILE A 222 21.67 -10.95 -5.39
N LYS A 223 21.49 -11.36 -6.64
CA LYS A 223 20.48 -12.34 -7.05
C LYS A 223 20.49 -13.60 -6.19
N LYS A 224 21.68 -14.12 -5.87
CA LYS A 224 21.87 -15.32 -5.03
C LYS A 224 21.48 -15.11 -3.56
N ASP A 225 21.50 -13.86 -3.09
CA ASP A 225 21.19 -13.49 -1.71
C ASP A 225 19.69 -13.05 -1.58
N VAL A 226 18.92 -13.08 -2.69
CA VAL A 226 17.49 -12.83 -2.69
C VAL A 226 16.75 -14.15 -2.52
N PHE A 227 16.36 -14.44 -1.28
CA PHE A 227 15.61 -15.65 -0.90
C PHE A 227 14.26 -15.73 -1.60
N LYS A 228 13.57 -14.58 -1.75
CA LYS A 228 12.22 -14.53 -2.33
C LYS A 228 11.97 -13.26 -3.13
N TRP A 229 11.49 -13.45 -4.35
CA TRP A 229 10.82 -12.42 -5.15
C TRP A 229 9.32 -12.51 -4.86
N TRP A 230 8.82 -11.62 -4.02
CA TRP A 230 7.45 -11.66 -3.55
C TRP A 230 6.51 -10.86 -4.45
N ASP A 231 5.23 -11.18 -4.41
CA ASP A 231 4.18 -10.57 -5.25
C ASP A 231 2.93 -10.14 -4.46
N THR A 232 2.85 -10.50 -3.19
CA THR A 232 1.77 -10.06 -2.29
C THR A 232 2.34 -9.44 -1.02
N GLY A 233 1.73 -8.35 -0.55
CA GLY A 233 2.25 -7.58 0.59
C GLY A 233 2.24 -8.31 1.94
N ALA A 234 1.65 -9.50 2.04
CA ALA A 234 1.73 -10.34 3.24
C ALA A 234 3.07 -11.08 3.33
N VAL A 235 3.65 -11.46 2.18
CA VAL A 235 4.87 -12.29 2.14
C VAL A 235 6.07 -11.61 2.81
N PRO A 236 6.46 -10.35 2.50
CA PRO A 236 7.61 -9.73 3.14
C PRO A 236 7.42 -9.56 4.65
N ILE A 237 6.17 -9.37 5.11
CA ILE A 237 5.84 -9.29 6.54
C ILE A 237 6.08 -10.63 7.22
N GLN A 238 5.62 -11.74 6.62
CA GLN A 238 5.84 -13.08 7.13
C GLN A 238 7.33 -13.43 7.19
N LEU A 239 8.08 -13.17 6.11
CA LEU A 239 9.52 -13.43 6.05
C LEU A 239 10.33 -12.69 7.13
N LEU A 240 9.97 -11.43 7.43
CA LEU A 240 10.56 -10.68 8.54
C LEU A 240 10.15 -11.27 9.89
N THR A 241 8.89 -11.71 10.07
CA THR A 241 8.40 -12.31 11.32
C THR A 241 9.14 -13.60 11.63
N ASP A 242 9.27 -14.46 10.64
CA ASP A 242 9.88 -15.79 10.77
C ASP A 242 11.42 -15.75 10.75
N ARG A 243 12.01 -14.57 10.60
CA ARG A 243 13.47 -14.36 10.52
C ARG A 243 14.13 -15.03 9.30
N GLU A 244 13.35 -15.31 8.26
CA GLU A 244 13.89 -15.88 7.04
C GLU A 244 14.68 -14.87 6.21
N VAL A 245 14.38 -13.58 6.36
CA VAL A 245 15.16 -12.50 5.76
C VAL A 245 15.52 -11.42 6.79
N THR A 246 16.66 -10.76 6.58
CA THR A 246 17.10 -9.63 7.40
C THR A 246 16.65 -8.29 6.86
N MET A 247 16.46 -8.21 5.54
CA MET A 247 15.97 -7.02 4.84
C MET A 247 15.01 -7.40 3.71
N THR A 248 14.06 -6.51 3.42
CA THR A 248 13.13 -6.67 2.31
C THR A 248 12.67 -5.34 1.75
N THR A 249 12.22 -5.31 0.49
CA THR A 249 11.34 -4.24 0.04
C THR A 249 9.93 -4.47 0.60
N VAL A 250 9.19 -3.41 0.93
CA VAL A 250 7.86 -3.55 1.54
C VAL A 250 6.99 -2.31 1.28
N TRP A 251 5.69 -2.49 1.28
CA TRP A 251 4.74 -1.37 1.34
C TRP A 251 4.64 -0.86 2.77
N ASN A 252 4.93 0.43 2.99
CA ASN A 252 5.04 1.03 4.33
C ASN A 252 3.84 0.74 5.23
N GLY A 253 2.62 0.75 4.70
CA GLY A 253 1.41 0.48 5.47
C GLY A 253 1.34 -0.92 6.08
N ARG A 254 2.06 -1.90 5.53
CA ARG A 254 2.12 -3.26 6.08
C ARG A 254 3.01 -3.35 7.32
N MET A 255 4.02 -2.48 7.43
CA MET A 255 4.96 -2.49 8.56
C MET A 255 4.30 -2.13 9.89
N ALA A 256 3.26 -1.31 9.89
CA ALA A 256 2.57 -0.92 11.12
C ALA A 256 2.00 -2.12 11.88
N ALA A 257 1.40 -3.07 11.18
CA ALA A 257 0.88 -4.30 11.79
C ALA A 257 2.01 -5.16 12.39
N LEU A 258 3.15 -5.27 11.70
CA LEU A 258 4.33 -5.99 12.15
C LEU A 258 4.91 -5.39 13.43
N GLN A 259 5.06 -4.06 13.45
CA GLN A 259 5.56 -3.32 14.62
C GLN A 259 4.59 -3.41 15.79
N ALA A 260 3.27 -3.33 15.54
CA ALA A 260 2.25 -3.51 16.55
C ALA A 260 2.24 -4.93 17.15
N ALA A 261 2.69 -5.93 16.40
CA ALA A 261 2.89 -7.30 16.88
C ALA A 261 4.20 -7.48 17.68
N GLY A 262 4.98 -6.41 17.90
CA GLY A 262 6.23 -6.44 18.67
C GLY A 262 7.41 -7.06 17.92
N VAL A 263 7.31 -7.26 16.62
CA VAL A 263 8.45 -7.74 15.82
C VAL A 263 9.50 -6.63 15.72
N PRO A 264 10.78 -6.90 16.05
CA PRO A 264 11.84 -5.89 15.99
C PRO A 264 12.23 -5.59 14.54
N ALA A 265 11.44 -4.73 13.88
CA ALA A 265 11.66 -4.33 12.50
C ALA A 265 11.40 -2.83 12.32
N ALA A 266 12.13 -2.22 11.40
CA ALA A 266 12.05 -0.80 11.10
C ALA A 266 12.03 -0.54 9.58
N ILE A 267 11.56 0.65 9.20
CA ILE A 267 11.61 1.18 7.84
C ILE A 267 12.81 2.12 7.74
N ASN A 268 13.52 2.03 6.62
CA ASN A 268 14.37 3.09 6.12
C ASN A 268 13.62 3.79 4.98
N TRP A 269 13.35 5.08 5.12
CA TRP A 269 12.61 5.89 4.15
C TRP A 269 13.49 6.44 3.02
N ASN A 270 14.81 6.50 3.26
CA ASN A 270 15.74 7.08 2.30
C ASN A 270 15.67 6.36 0.95
N GLN A 271 15.40 7.11 -0.11
CA GLN A 271 15.29 6.61 -1.47
C GLN A 271 14.11 5.62 -1.69
N GLY A 272 13.10 5.62 -0.80
CA GLY A 272 11.86 4.89 -1.04
C GLY A 272 11.09 5.46 -2.24
N LEU A 273 10.32 4.64 -2.95
CA LEU A 273 9.50 5.09 -4.08
C LEU A 273 8.13 5.55 -3.58
N LEU A 274 7.78 6.81 -3.83
CA LEU A 274 6.45 7.36 -3.55
C LEU A 274 5.48 6.94 -4.65
N LYS A 275 4.51 6.13 -4.28
CA LYS A 275 3.48 5.60 -5.18
C LYS A 275 2.10 6.11 -4.78
N ARG A 276 1.12 5.95 -5.66
CA ARG A 276 -0.17 6.61 -5.54
C ARG A 276 -1.30 5.71 -6.02
N ASP A 277 -2.38 5.68 -5.23
CA ASP A 277 -3.64 5.09 -5.63
C ASP A 277 -4.66 6.18 -5.92
N ALA A 278 -5.57 5.89 -6.81
CA ALA A 278 -6.55 6.84 -7.29
C ALA A 278 -7.93 6.20 -7.44
N TRP A 279 -8.93 7.04 -7.40
CA TRP A 279 -10.27 6.74 -7.88
C TRP A 279 -10.32 6.92 -9.39
N GLY A 280 -10.80 5.90 -10.10
CA GLY A 280 -11.18 5.97 -11.50
C GLY A 280 -12.67 5.68 -11.65
N ILE A 281 -13.35 6.41 -12.52
CA ILE A 281 -14.76 6.23 -12.84
C ILE A 281 -14.82 5.51 -14.19
N PRO A 282 -15.25 4.23 -14.24
CA PRO A 282 -15.33 3.51 -15.51
C PRO A 282 -16.24 4.21 -16.52
N LYS A 283 -15.86 4.21 -17.78
CA LYS A 283 -16.68 4.73 -18.86
C LYS A 283 -18.02 4.00 -18.91
N GLY A 284 -19.11 4.75 -18.97
CA GLY A 284 -20.45 4.19 -18.94
C GLY A 284 -20.98 3.83 -17.55
N ALA A 285 -20.34 4.29 -16.48
CA ALA A 285 -20.82 4.15 -15.11
C ALA A 285 -22.24 4.75 -14.94
N LYS A 286 -23.14 3.96 -14.37
CA LYS A 286 -24.57 4.32 -14.26
C LYS A 286 -24.82 5.48 -13.30
N ASN A 287 -24.03 5.57 -12.22
CA ASN A 287 -24.14 6.61 -11.20
C ASN A 287 -22.90 7.51 -11.19
N LYS A 288 -22.37 7.89 -12.36
CA LYS A 288 -21.13 8.66 -12.48
C LYS A 288 -21.14 9.99 -11.70
N VAL A 289 -22.31 10.64 -11.60
CA VAL A 289 -22.44 11.89 -10.83
C VAL A 289 -22.22 11.63 -9.33
N ASN A 290 -22.81 10.56 -8.78
CA ASN A 290 -22.59 10.17 -7.40
C ASN A 290 -21.15 9.69 -7.16
N ALA A 291 -20.56 9.01 -8.14
CA ALA A 291 -19.14 8.63 -8.11
C ALA A 291 -18.22 9.86 -8.03
N MET A 292 -18.50 10.89 -8.83
CA MET A 292 -17.75 12.14 -8.81
C MET A 292 -17.87 12.86 -7.46
N LYS A 293 -19.10 12.93 -6.89
CA LYS A 293 -19.35 13.49 -5.56
C LYS A 293 -18.60 12.73 -4.46
N PHE A 294 -18.57 11.41 -4.56
CA PHE A 294 -17.81 10.59 -3.61
C PHE A 294 -16.31 10.82 -3.73
N ALA A 295 -15.76 10.88 -4.96
CA ALA A 295 -14.34 11.18 -5.20
C ALA A 295 -13.96 12.52 -4.55
N ALA A 296 -14.75 13.56 -4.79
CA ALA A 296 -14.55 14.88 -4.20
C ALA A 296 -14.60 14.84 -2.67
N TYR A 297 -15.62 14.17 -2.09
CA TYR A 297 -15.75 14.01 -0.64
C TYR A 297 -14.56 13.29 -0.03
N SER A 298 -14.15 12.15 -0.60
CA SER A 298 -13.10 11.29 -0.05
C SER A 298 -11.72 11.97 0.00
N THR A 299 -11.53 13.03 -0.76
CA THR A 299 -10.30 13.84 -0.80
C THR A 299 -10.37 15.12 0.01
N MET A 300 -11.47 15.39 0.72
CA MET A 300 -11.55 16.49 1.69
C MET A 300 -10.60 16.22 2.88
N ALA A 301 -10.21 17.27 3.59
CA ALA A 301 -9.21 17.22 4.65
C ALA A 301 -9.54 16.20 5.76
N ILE A 302 -10.76 16.23 6.30
CA ILE A 302 -11.16 15.33 7.40
C ILE A 302 -11.29 13.87 6.95
N PRO A 303 -11.99 13.51 5.85
CA PRO A 303 -11.98 12.15 5.30
C PRO A 303 -10.58 11.60 5.06
N GLN A 304 -9.68 12.40 4.50
CA GLN A 304 -8.27 12.04 4.30
C GLN A 304 -7.54 11.76 5.62
N ALA A 305 -7.70 12.63 6.63
CA ALA A 305 -7.12 12.41 7.94
C ALA A 305 -7.61 11.10 8.58
N ARG A 306 -8.89 10.79 8.45
CA ARG A 306 -9.49 9.54 8.98
C ARG A 306 -8.84 8.29 8.38
N VAL A 307 -8.55 8.28 7.07
CA VAL A 307 -7.82 7.15 6.45
C VAL A 307 -6.40 7.06 7.00
N CYS A 308 -5.69 8.18 7.11
CA CYS A 308 -4.34 8.21 7.67
C CYS A 308 -4.30 7.71 9.13
N LEU A 309 -5.35 7.93 9.91
CA LEU A 309 -5.49 7.38 11.26
C LEU A 309 -5.73 5.87 11.27
N GLY A 310 -6.50 5.35 10.31
CA GLY A 310 -6.81 3.93 10.20
C GLY A 310 -5.69 3.08 9.63
N ILE A 311 -4.91 3.62 8.66
CA ILE A 311 -3.78 2.94 8.03
C ILE A 311 -2.67 3.97 7.76
N PRO A 312 -1.37 3.64 7.97
CA PRO A 312 -0.28 4.61 7.82
C PRO A 312 0.08 4.90 6.36
N TYR A 313 -0.90 5.27 5.56
CA TYR A 313 -0.74 5.85 4.24
C TYR A 313 -0.87 7.37 4.31
N GLY A 314 -0.33 8.07 3.34
CA GLY A 314 -0.33 9.52 3.33
C GLY A 314 -1.53 10.11 2.61
N SER A 315 -1.91 11.31 3.01
CA SER A 315 -2.96 12.10 2.39
C SER A 315 -2.50 12.78 1.09
N VAL A 316 -3.46 13.04 0.22
CA VAL A 316 -3.30 13.90 -0.97
C VAL A 316 -3.79 15.34 -0.73
N ASN A 317 -4.40 15.60 0.42
CA ASN A 317 -4.87 16.93 0.84
C ASN A 317 -4.00 17.44 1.99
N ALA A 318 -3.22 18.48 1.74
CA ALA A 318 -2.28 19.03 2.73
C ALA A 318 -2.97 19.50 4.03
N LYS A 319 -4.22 19.98 3.96
CA LYS A 319 -4.98 20.42 5.12
C LYS A 319 -5.35 19.27 6.07
N SER A 320 -5.29 18.01 5.63
CA SER A 320 -5.55 16.86 6.50
C SER A 320 -4.58 16.76 7.67
N ASN A 321 -3.36 17.31 7.54
CA ASN A 321 -2.35 17.28 8.59
C ASN A 321 -2.80 18.00 9.88
N GLU A 322 -3.74 18.95 9.77
CA GLU A 322 -4.31 19.68 10.91
C GLU A 322 -5.15 18.77 11.83
N TYR A 323 -5.59 17.63 11.32
CA TYR A 323 -6.46 16.66 12.01
C TYR A 323 -5.75 15.36 12.38
N ILE A 324 -4.43 15.27 12.16
CA ILE A 324 -3.63 14.07 12.43
C ILE A 324 -2.66 14.37 13.58
N PRO A 325 -2.67 13.58 14.68
CA PRO A 325 -1.72 13.73 15.76
C PRO A 325 -0.26 13.67 15.27
N ALA A 326 0.63 14.47 15.87
CA ALA A 326 2.00 14.62 15.42
C ALA A 326 2.77 13.30 15.35
N GLU A 327 2.58 12.41 16.32
CA GLU A 327 3.19 11.08 16.35
C GLU A 327 2.71 10.18 15.20
N ARG A 328 1.46 10.33 14.76
CA ARG A 328 0.95 9.62 13.59
C ARG A 328 1.45 10.23 12.30
N LEU A 329 1.45 11.56 12.22
CA LEU A 329 1.94 12.28 11.05
C LEU A 329 3.42 11.93 10.76
N ALA A 330 4.25 11.83 11.80
CA ALA A 330 5.68 11.52 11.69
C ALA A 330 6.01 10.16 11.03
N VAL A 331 5.03 9.27 10.85
CA VAL A 331 5.22 7.95 10.21
C VAL A 331 4.49 7.81 8.88
N LEU A 332 3.98 8.91 8.33
CA LEU A 332 3.27 8.90 7.05
C LEU A 332 4.18 9.30 5.88
N PRO A 333 4.05 8.68 4.70
CA PRO A 333 4.82 9.08 3.52
C PRO A 333 4.52 10.49 3.02
N SER A 334 3.41 11.10 3.46
CA SER A 334 3.08 12.51 3.21
C SER A 334 3.71 13.49 4.20
N ALA A 335 4.31 13.01 5.31
CA ALA A 335 5.01 13.87 6.26
C ALA A 335 6.16 14.62 5.56
N PRO A 336 6.34 15.93 5.80
CA PRO A 336 7.32 16.74 5.06
C PRO A 336 8.73 16.18 5.08
N ASP A 337 9.20 15.66 6.23
CA ASP A 337 10.56 15.13 6.37
C ASP A 337 10.73 13.73 5.77
N ILE A 338 9.68 12.93 5.73
CA ILE A 338 9.69 11.65 5.02
C ILE A 338 9.59 11.90 3.51
N LYS A 339 8.67 12.75 3.08
CA LYS A 339 8.46 13.07 1.66
C LYS A 339 9.74 13.53 0.95
N LYS A 340 10.61 14.30 1.66
CA LYS A 340 11.93 14.73 1.14
C LYS A 340 12.91 13.59 0.88
N GLN A 341 12.75 12.47 1.55
CA GLN A 341 13.60 11.28 1.41
C GLN A 341 13.14 10.36 0.27
N LEU A 342 11.87 10.51 -0.15
CA LEU A 342 11.25 9.65 -1.13
C LEU A 342 11.52 10.13 -2.56
N VAL A 343 11.57 9.17 -3.47
CA VAL A 343 11.70 9.39 -4.92
C VAL A 343 10.32 9.28 -5.55
N ASN A 344 9.94 10.26 -6.36
CA ASN A 344 8.69 10.20 -7.12
C ASN A 344 8.80 9.12 -8.20
N TYR A 345 7.86 8.18 -8.17
CA TYR A 345 7.75 7.16 -9.19
C TYR A 345 7.27 7.76 -10.52
N ASN A 346 8.00 7.56 -11.61
CA ASN A 346 7.65 8.13 -12.91
C ASN A 346 6.70 7.18 -13.67
N TYR A 347 5.40 7.37 -13.46
CA TYR A 347 4.36 6.57 -14.12
C TYR A 347 4.38 6.71 -15.65
N ASP A 348 4.67 7.90 -16.19
CA ASP A 348 4.66 8.15 -17.63
C ASP A 348 5.74 7.30 -18.30
N TRP A 349 6.97 7.32 -17.77
CA TRP A 349 8.04 6.49 -18.27
C TRP A 349 7.69 4.99 -18.22
N TRP A 350 7.15 4.52 -17.08
CA TRP A 350 6.80 3.11 -16.93
C TRP A 350 5.67 2.67 -17.87
N ILE A 351 4.67 3.50 -18.13
CA ILE A 351 3.58 3.19 -19.05
C ILE A 351 4.08 3.05 -20.49
N GLU A 352 5.09 3.81 -20.85
CA GLU A 352 5.68 3.74 -22.20
C GLU A 352 6.61 2.53 -22.35
N ASN A 353 7.32 2.12 -21.28
CA ASN A 353 8.42 1.17 -21.39
C ASN A 353 8.12 -0.21 -20.78
N ARG A 354 7.05 -0.38 -20.01
CA ARG A 354 6.78 -1.62 -19.28
C ARG A 354 6.71 -2.86 -20.15
N GLU A 355 6.16 -2.76 -21.35
CA GLU A 355 5.98 -3.88 -22.28
C GLU A 355 7.33 -4.43 -22.78
N ALA A 356 8.36 -3.61 -22.81
CA ALA A 356 9.72 -4.01 -23.13
C ALA A 356 10.51 -4.47 -21.87
N VAL A 357 10.33 -3.78 -20.74
CA VAL A 357 11.10 -3.99 -19.51
C VAL A 357 10.69 -5.25 -18.77
N ILE A 358 9.37 -5.50 -18.59
CA ILE A 358 8.89 -6.63 -17.81
C ILE A 358 9.35 -7.99 -18.39
N PRO A 359 9.19 -8.28 -19.70
CA PRO A 359 9.70 -9.52 -20.27
C PRO A 359 11.22 -9.67 -20.14
N LYS A 360 11.97 -8.57 -20.27
CA LYS A 360 13.43 -8.57 -20.10
C LYS A 360 13.83 -8.93 -18.67
N PHE A 361 13.15 -8.34 -17.68
CA PHE A 361 13.34 -8.66 -16.26
C PHE A 361 12.97 -10.11 -15.96
N ASN A 362 11.82 -10.59 -16.43
CA ASN A 362 11.37 -11.97 -16.21
C ASN A 362 12.33 -13.00 -16.82
N LYS A 363 12.83 -12.73 -18.04
CA LYS A 363 13.86 -13.57 -18.67
C LYS A 363 15.16 -13.60 -17.83
N TRP A 364 15.59 -12.43 -17.35
CA TRP A 364 16.77 -12.33 -16.48
C TRP A 364 16.54 -13.06 -15.14
N LEU A 365 15.33 -12.99 -14.57
CA LEU A 365 15.02 -13.67 -13.31
C LEU A 365 15.12 -15.19 -13.43
N LEU A 366 14.77 -15.74 -14.59
CA LEU A 366 14.84 -17.19 -14.88
C LEU A 366 16.22 -17.68 -15.31
N SER A 367 17.15 -16.79 -15.67
CA SER A 367 18.53 -17.14 -16.02
C SER A 367 19.40 -17.30 -14.77
#